data_9dceebef2a99f85d23c0188834e796fa
#
_entry.id   9dceebef2a99f85d23c0188834e796fa
#
_cell.length_a   1.000
_cell.length_b   1.000
_cell.length_c   1.000
_cell.angle_alpha   90.00
_cell.angle_beta   90.00
_cell.angle_gamma   90.00
#
_symmetry.space_group_name_H-M   'P 1'
#
loop_
_entity.id
_entity.type
_entity.pdbx_description
1 polymer ?
#
loop_
_entity_poly.entity_id
_entity_poly.type
_entity_poly.pdbx_seq_one_letter_code
_entity_poly.pdbx_strand_id
1 'polypeptide(L)'
;MLEAVNVGLQYGGRTLFEHADVKFTSGNCYGLIGANGAGKSTFLKILSGEIEPTKGEIIRTPGERLSVLRQDHFAYDEYDVIRTVLLGNPKLCEIMDEKEVLYNKAEMTDEDGMRLCELEEQFAEMDGWSAESDAEILLNGLGITNDLHYLKMSELTGDQKVKVLLAQALFGNPDILLMDEPTNHLDLEAIAWLEEFLIDLDSTVIVVSHDRHFLNKVCTHTVDIDYKKVTMYVGNYDFWYEYTQMAQRQMREQNKKAEAKIKELQDFISRFSANASKSKQATSRKKLLDSIKVEDIPVSSRRFPYVDFKPDRKVGNEVLTVTGISKTIGDRKVLDNVSFTILPRQKVAFVGSDPLAKTTLFKILMEEIEPDEGTFKWGVTTSRSYLPTDNSAYFDGCEDSLIDWVRSYSNLVFEADIRSWLGRMMFSGEEATKKANVLSGGERVRCMLCKMMLSGANVLLLDEPTNHLDLESIASLNDGLIKYPETILFTSHDHQFVETVADRIIDVTPGHSFDEAITFDEYVEKTSEQNDKK
;
A
#
# COMPACT_ATOMS: atom_id res chain seq x y z
N MET A 1 9.16 -24.69 4.90
CA MET A 1 8.70 -24.16 6.20
C MET A 1 9.69 -23.08 6.66
N LEU A 2 9.20 -21.91 7.03
CA LEU A 2 9.99 -20.80 7.56
C LEU A 2 9.48 -20.48 8.98
N GLU A 3 10.38 -20.35 9.95
CA GLU A 3 10.01 -20.12 11.34
C GLU A 3 10.94 -19.08 11.98
N ALA A 4 10.34 -18.07 12.61
CA ALA A 4 11.05 -17.11 13.45
C ALA A 4 10.92 -17.56 14.91
N VAL A 5 12.05 -17.77 15.59
CA VAL A 5 12.09 -18.26 16.97
C VAL A 5 12.70 -17.18 17.87
N ASN A 6 11.88 -16.63 18.76
CA ASN A 6 12.24 -15.58 19.73
C ASN A 6 12.99 -14.40 19.08
N VAL A 7 12.57 -14.02 17.87
CA VAL A 7 13.24 -12.97 17.10
C VAL A 7 12.96 -11.61 17.68
N GLY A 8 14.02 -10.82 17.86
CA GLY A 8 13.93 -9.43 18.30
C GLY A 8 14.91 -8.56 17.54
N LEU A 9 14.50 -7.31 17.27
CA LEU A 9 15.33 -6.32 16.60
C LEU A 9 15.33 -4.99 17.33
N GLN A 10 16.55 -4.49 17.57
CA GLN A 10 16.80 -3.17 18.12
C GLN A 10 17.65 -2.35 17.14
N TYR A 11 17.17 -1.17 16.77
CA TYR A 11 17.87 -0.28 15.85
C TYR A 11 18.10 1.09 16.50
N GLY A 12 19.37 1.53 16.60
CA GLY A 12 19.72 2.84 17.16
C GLY A 12 19.17 3.10 18.58
N GLY A 13 19.07 2.06 19.43
CA GLY A 13 18.51 2.16 20.79
C GLY A 13 16.97 2.06 20.85
N ARG A 14 16.27 2.02 19.71
CA ARG A 14 14.82 1.79 19.64
C ARG A 14 14.54 0.32 19.34
N THR A 15 13.78 -0.33 20.18
CA THR A 15 13.26 -1.68 19.92
C THR A 15 12.09 -1.59 18.94
N LEU A 16 12.16 -2.29 17.81
CA LEU A 16 11.09 -2.41 16.84
C LEU A 16 10.12 -3.51 17.27
N PHE A 17 10.62 -4.70 17.55
CA PHE A 17 9.85 -5.83 18.09
C PHE A 17 10.74 -6.76 18.91
N GLU A 18 10.11 -7.51 19.80
CA GLU A 18 10.73 -8.48 20.69
C GLU A 18 9.89 -9.75 20.75
N HIS A 19 10.56 -10.88 20.98
CA HIS A 19 9.91 -12.17 21.19
C HIS A 19 8.92 -12.55 20.06
N ALA A 20 9.33 -12.36 18.81
CA ALA A 20 8.54 -12.81 17.67
C ALA A 20 8.71 -14.33 17.49
N ASP A 21 7.65 -15.07 17.76
CA ASP A 21 7.54 -16.50 17.55
C ASP A 21 6.45 -16.75 16.51
N VAL A 22 6.84 -16.94 15.25
CA VAL A 22 5.91 -17.06 14.12
C VAL A 22 6.38 -18.15 13.17
N LYS A 23 5.46 -19.06 12.81
CA LYS A 23 5.71 -20.16 11.91
C LYS A 23 4.88 -20.02 10.64
N PHE A 24 5.56 -20.03 9.50
CA PHE A 24 4.98 -19.94 8.17
C PHE A 24 5.00 -21.33 7.50
N THR A 25 3.87 -21.74 6.95
CA THR A 25 3.70 -23.07 6.33
C THR A 25 3.29 -22.94 4.87
N SER A 26 3.65 -23.92 4.04
CA SER A 26 3.31 -24.00 2.63
C SER A 26 1.80 -23.94 2.39
N GLY A 27 1.39 -23.49 1.21
CA GLY A 27 -0.02 -23.36 0.82
C GLY A 27 -0.77 -22.23 1.54
N ASN A 28 -0.06 -21.26 2.14
CA ASN A 28 -0.67 -20.13 2.85
C ASN A 28 -0.04 -18.82 2.44
N CYS A 29 -0.89 -17.80 2.31
CA CYS A 29 -0.47 -16.43 2.14
C CYS A 29 -0.63 -15.65 3.45
N TYR A 30 0.43 -14.98 3.86
CA TYR A 30 0.54 -14.22 5.11
C TYR A 30 0.65 -12.73 4.81
N GLY A 31 -0.38 -11.95 5.14
CA GLY A 31 -0.34 -10.48 5.06
C GLY A 31 0.36 -9.90 6.28
N LEU A 32 1.52 -9.30 6.08
CA LEU A 32 2.28 -8.63 7.14
C LEU A 32 1.85 -7.17 7.24
N ILE A 33 1.20 -6.82 8.34
CA ILE A 33 0.63 -5.49 8.58
C ILE A 33 1.24 -4.81 9.80
N GLY A 34 1.08 -3.50 9.90
CA GLY A 34 1.59 -2.69 11.01
C GLY A 34 1.76 -1.24 10.60
N ALA A 35 1.85 -0.35 11.57
CA ALA A 35 2.05 1.08 11.32
C ALA A 35 3.33 1.35 10.52
N ASN A 36 3.40 2.53 9.85
CA ASN A 36 4.63 2.96 9.21
C ASN A 36 5.76 3.08 10.24
N GLY A 37 6.92 2.49 9.92
CA GLY A 37 8.05 2.40 10.84
C GLY A 37 7.91 1.37 11.97
N ALA A 38 6.90 0.47 11.93
CA ALA A 38 6.78 -0.66 12.86
C ALA A 38 7.82 -1.75 12.61
N GLY A 39 8.46 -1.75 11.42
CA GLY A 39 9.51 -2.70 11.07
C GLY A 39 9.08 -3.79 10.09
N LYS A 40 8.00 -3.63 9.33
CA LYS A 40 7.51 -4.60 8.33
C LYS A 40 8.58 -5.03 7.34
N SER A 41 9.09 -4.09 6.54
CA SER A 41 10.16 -4.37 5.55
C SER A 41 11.43 -4.88 6.21
N THR A 42 11.72 -4.44 7.44
CA THR A 42 12.89 -4.93 8.20
C THR A 42 12.67 -6.37 8.66
N PHE A 43 11.44 -6.74 9.03
CA PHE A 43 11.11 -8.13 9.38
C PHE A 43 11.21 -9.04 8.16
N LEU A 44 10.75 -8.59 6.96
CA LEU A 44 10.98 -9.32 5.70
C LEU A 44 12.48 -9.54 5.42
N LYS A 45 13.31 -8.50 5.64
CA LYS A 45 14.77 -8.61 5.47
C LYS A 45 15.43 -9.56 6.46
N ILE A 46 14.87 -9.73 7.65
CA ILE A 46 15.32 -10.76 8.61
C ILE A 46 14.90 -12.15 8.11
N LEU A 47 13.67 -12.30 7.63
CA LEU A 47 13.19 -13.57 7.08
C LEU A 47 13.95 -14.00 5.83
N SER A 48 14.40 -13.03 5.00
CA SER A 48 15.24 -13.32 3.82
C SER A 48 16.69 -13.66 4.18
N GLY A 49 17.14 -13.32 5.40
CA GLY A 49 18.54 -13.46 5.83
C GLY A 49 19.43 -12.29 5.41
N GLU A 50 18.89 -11.19 4.88
CA GLU A 50 19.65 -9.99 4.54
C GLU A 50 20.12 -9.22 5.79
N ILE A 51 19.36 -9.32 6.88
CA ILE A 51 19.68 -8.69 8.17
C ILE A 51 19.64 -9.75 9.26
N GLU A 52 20.67 -9.80 10.08
CA GLU A 52 20.69 -10.66 11.27
C GLU A 52 19.84 -10.03 12.40
N PRO A 53 18.98 -10.81 13.07
CA PRO A 53 18.22 -10.34 14.22
C PRO A 53 19.15 -10.04 15.41
N THR A 54 18.76 -9.10 16.28
CA THR A 54 19.53 -8.82 17.51
C THR A 54 19.42 -9.97 18.52
N LYS A 55 18.29 -10.71 18.49
CA LYS A 55 18.02 -11.89 19.31
C LYS A 55 17.20 -12.90 18.50
N GLY A 56 17.33 -14.18 18.86
CA GLY A 56 16.62 -15.27 18.22
C GLY A 56 17.25 -15.71 16.90
N GLU A 57 16.57 -16.54 16.16
CA GLU A 57 17.04 -17.10 14.90
C GLU A 57 15.88 -17.36 13.92
N ILE A 58 16.23 -17.45 12.65
CA ILE A 58 15.30 -17.86 11.58
C ILE A 58 15.67 -19.28 11.15
N ILE A 59 14.69 -20.16 11.21
CA ILE A 59 14.85 -21.56 10.79
C ILE A 59 14.13 -21.74 9.45
N ARG A 60 14.86 -22.22 8.45
CA ARG A 60 14.32 -22.58 7.13
C ARG A 60 14.61 -24.06 6.83
N THR A 61 13.66 -24.78 6.26
CA THR A 61 13.88 -26.15 5.80
C THR A 61 14.98 -26.18 4.75
N PRO A 62 16.01 -27.03 4.90
CA PRO A 62 17.08 -27.16 3.93
C PRO A 62 16.52 -27.56 2.55
N GLY A 63 17.05 -26.93 1.49
CA GLY A 63 16.65 -27.22 0.10
C GLY A 63 15.48 -26.39 -0.43
N GLU A 64 14.70 -25.74 0.43
CA GLU A 64 13.64 -24.82 -0.02
C GLU A 64 14.23 -23.57 -0.68
N ARG A 65 13.70 -23.21 -1.85
CA ARG A 65 14.07 -22.00 -2.59
C ARG A 65 13.29 -20.80 -2.07
N LEU A 66 14.01 -19.79 -1.63
CA LEU A 66 13.45 -18.52 -1.18
C LEU A 66 13.64 -17.47 -2.28
N SER A 67 12.56 -16.81 -2.67
CA SER A 67 12.54 -15.68 -3.59
C SER A 67 12.09 -14.40 -2.89
N VAL A 68 12.71 -13.28 -3.25
CA VAL A 68 12.42 -11.97 -2.67
C VAL A 68 12.21 -10.98 -3.78
N LEU A 69 11.08 -10.25 -3.74
CA LEU A 69 10.87 -9.11 -4.63
C LEU A 69 11.84 -7.99 -4.27
N ARG A 70 12.79 -7.73 -5.15
CA ARG A 70 13.81 -6.69 -4.96
C ARG A 70 13.31 -5.33 -5.42
N GLN A 71 13.74 -4.29 -4.73
CA GLN A 71 13.36 -2.90 -5.05
C GLN A 71 14.43 -2.16 -5.87
N ASP A 72 15.57 -2.79 -6.17
CA ASP A 72 16.61 -2.18 -7.00
C ASP A 72 16.30 -2.37 -8.49
N HIS A 73 15.75 -1.34 -9.11
CA HIS A 73 15.32 -1.33 -10.49
C HIS A 73 16.47 -1.29 -11.51
N PHE A 74 17.69 -1.00 -11.07
CA PHE A 74 18.84 -0.79 -11.95
C PHE A 74 19.84 -1.95 -11.96
N ALA A 75 19.66 -2.91 -11.06
CA ALA A 75 20.60 -4.02 -10.90
C ALA A 75 20.74 -4.91 -12.15
N TYR A 76 19.74 -4.86 -13.05
CA TYR A 76 19.64 -5.74 -14.23
C TYR A 76 19.64 -4.98 -15.57
N ASP A 77 20.03 -3.72 -15.61
CA ASP A 77 19.95 -2.85 -16.80
C ASP A 77 20.72 -3.39 -18.02
N GLU A 78 21.71 -4.24 -17.82
CA GLU A 78 22.52 -4.85 -18.90
C GLU A 78 21.88 -6.12 -19.51
N TYR A 79 20.90 -6.73 -18.82
CA TYR A 79 20.25 -7.96 -19.25
C TYR A 79 19.00 -7.69 -20.08
N ASP A 80 18.62 -8.65 -20.91
CA ASP A 80 17.33 -8.65 -21.59
C ASP A 80 16.21 -8.97 -20.60
N VAL A 81 15.00 -8.51 -20.90
CA VAL A 81 13.82 -8.67 -20.04
C VAL A 81 13.59 -10.15 -19.71
N ILE A 82 13.53 -11.03 -20.72
CA ILE A 82 13.29 -12.47 -20.51
C ILE A 82 14.42 -13.11 -19.68
N ARG A 83 15.68 -12.75 -19.97
CA ARG A 83 16.82 -13.23 -19.20
C ARG A 83 16.74 -12.78 -17.73
N THR A 84 16.28 -11.57 -17.48
CA THR A 84 16.09 -11.05 -16.12
C THR A 84 15.08 -11.89 -15.35
N VAL A 85 13.97 -12.32 -15.97
CA VAL A 85 12.99 -13.21 -15.34
C VAL A 85 13.61 -14.57 -15.01
N LEU A 86 14.33 -15.18 -15.95
CA LEU A 86 15.01 -16.46 -15.76
C LEU A 86 16.01 -16.44 -14.59
N LEU A 87 16.67 -15.30 -14.32
CA LEU A 87 17.56 -15.11 -13.18
C LEU A 87 16.86 -15.22 -11.82
N GLY A 88 15.54 -15.27 -11.80
CA GLY A 88 14.75 -15.66 -10.61
C GLY A 88 15.05 -17.10 -10.14
N ASN A 89 15.57 -17.96 -11.02
CA ASN A 89 16.13 -19.27 -10.68
C ASN A 89 17.62 -19.35 -11.09
N PRO A 90 18.54 -18.86 -10.23
CA PRO A 90 19.97 -18.80 -10.59
C PRO A 90 20.57 -20.13 -10.98
N LYS A 91 20.14 -21.23 -10.32
CA LYS A 91 20.66 -22.57 -10.62
C LYS A 91 20.29 -23.03 -12.03
N LEU A 92 19.07 -22.73 -12.46
CA LEU A 92 18.65 -23.01 -13.84
C LEU A 92 19.50 -22.21 -14.85
N CYS A 93 19.73 -20.94 -14.57
CA CYS A 93 20.56 -20.09 -15.41
C CYS A 93 22.02 -20.59 -15.50
N GLU A 94 22.61 -21.01 -14.39
CA GLU A 94 23.95 -21.62 -14.37
C GLU A 94 24.02 -22.86 -15.26
N ILE A 95 23.01 -23.74 -15.19
CA ILE A 95 22.91 -24.92 -16.04
C ILE A 95 22.79 -24.52 -17.52
N MET A 96 21.94 -23.54 -17.85
CA MET A 96 21.79 -23.04 -19.22
C MET A 96 23.10 -22.49 -19.76
N ASP A 97 23.80 -21.66 -19.00
CA ASP A 97 25.06 -21.04 -19.41
C ASP A 97 26.18 -22.10 -19.56
N GLU A 98 26.27 -23.09 -18.66
CA GLU A 98 27.25 -24.18 -18.76
C GLU A 98 26.97 -25.08 -19.98
N LYS A 99 25.71 -25.40 -20.25
CA LYS A 99 25.29 -26.14 -21.46
C LYS A 99 25.68 -25.37 -22.72
N GLU A 100 25.41 -24.06 -22.79
CA GLU A 100 25.76 -23.24 -23.95
C GLU A 100 27.27 -23.21 -24.18
N VAL A 101 28.07 -23.08 -23.13
CA VAL A 101 29.54 -23.15 -23.21
C VAL A 101 30.01 -24.51 -23.75
N LEU A 102 29.43 -25.61 -23.26
CA LEU A 102 29.80 -26.96 -23.71
C LEU A 102 29.40 -27.24 -25.17
N TYR A 103 28.19 -26.80 -25.59
CA TYR A 103 27.73 -26.93 -26.96
C TYR A 103 28.57 -26.13 -27.95
N ASN A 104 29.14 -24.99 -27.56
CA ASN A 104 29.95 -24.13 -28.39
C ASN A 104 31.44 -24.52 -28.42
N LYS A 105 31.86 -25.60 -27.75
CA LYS A 105 33.22 -26.12 -27.82
C LYS A 105 33.52 -26.72 -29.20
N ALA A 106 34.64 -26.31 -29.82
CA ALA A 106 35.06 -26.83 -31.13
C ALA A 106 35.42 -28.33 -31.09
N GLU A 107 35.93 -28.82 -29.97
CA GLU A 107 36.25 -30.24 -29.75
C GLU A 107 35.66 -30.63 -28.39
N MET A 108 34.75 -31.62 -28.37
CA MET A 108 34.11 -32.15 -27.20
C MET A 108 34.89 -33.38 -26.70
N THR A 109 35.25 -33.37 -25.42
CA THR A 109 35.87 -34.54 -24.78
C THR A 109 34.83 -35.50 -24.23
N ASP A 110 35.20 -36.73 -23.90
CA ASP A 110 34.30 -37.70 -23.27
C ASP A 110 33.80 -37.19 -21.91
N GLU A 111 34.63 -36.46 -21.16
CA GLU A 111 34.24 -35.81 -19.91
C GLU A 111 33.20 -34.71 -20.12
N ASP A 112 33.35 -33.89 -21.17
CA ASP A 112 32.35 -32.89 -21.56
C ASP A 112 31.01 -33.52 -21.93
N GLY A 113 31.05 -34.65 -22.62
CA GLY A 113 29.84 -35.41 -22.97
C GLY A 113 29.10 -35.95 -21.74
N MET A 114 29.84 -36.50 -20.77
CA MET A 114 29.25 -36.98 -19.50
C MET A 114 28.66 -35.81 -18.72
N ARG A 115 29.37 -34.67 -18.62
CA ARG A 115 28.89 -33.48 -17.93
C ARG A 115 27.62 -32.93 -18.59
N LEU A 116 27.56 -32.90 -19.91
CA LEU A 116 26.38 -32.49 -20.66
C LEU A 116 25.16 -33.36 -20.35
N CYS A 117 25.33 -34.66 -20.24
CA CYS A 117 24.24 -35.57 -19.84
C CYS A 117 23.72 -35.27 -18.44
N GLU A 118 24.61 -35.01 -17.46
CA GLU A 118 24.22 -34.63 -16.11
C GLU A 118 23.45 -33.29 -16.10
N LEU A 119 23.91 -32.30 -16.91
CA LEU A 119 23.24 -31.03 -17.00
C LEU A 119 21.87 -31.14 -17.69
N GLU A 120 21.72 -32.00 -18.69
CA GLU A 120 20.43 -32.27 -19.35
C GLU A 120 19.42 -32.90 -18.36
N GLU A 121 19.88 -33.82 -17.52
CA GLU A 121 19.05 -34.44 -16.49
C GLU A 121 18.60 -33.37 -15.47
N GLN A 122 19.51 -32.56 -14.94
CA GLN A 122 19.20 -31.47 -14.02
C GLN A 122 18.29 -30.38 -14.66
N PHE A 123 18.51 -30.06 -15.93
CA PHE A 123 17.71 -29.12 -16.68
C PHE A 123 16.26 -29.63 -16.85
N ALA A 124 16.09 -30.89 -17.14
CA ALA A 124 14.77 -31.51 -17.25
C ALA A 124 14.05 -31.60 -15.88
N GLU A 125 14.78 -31.91 -14.79
CA GLU A 125 14.21 -31.93 -13.43
C GLU A 125 13.72 -30.55 -12.98
N MET A 126 14.28 -29.47 -13.55
CA MET A 126 13.91 -28.08 -13.23
C MET A 126 12.94 -27.47 -14.25
N ASP A 127 12.27 -28.28 -15.07
CA ASP A 127 11.35 -27.84 -16.14
C ASP A 127 11.99 -26.82 -17.10
N GLY A 128 13.30 -26.96 -17.34
CA GLY A 128 14.09 -26.01 -18.13
C GLY A 128 13.61 -25.84 -19.58
N TRP A 129 12.94 -26.84 -20.15
CA TRP A 129 12.40 -26.78 -21.50
C TRP A 129 11.22 -25.82 -21.65
N SER A 130 10.45 -25.59 -20.58
CA SER A 130 9.33 -24.64 -20.54
C SER A 130 9.71 -23.26 -20.01
N ALA A 131 10.92 -23.11 -19.48
CA ALA A 131 11.36 -21.94 -18.72
C ALA A 131 11.14 -20.57 -19.45
N GLU A 132 11.44 -20.50 -20.73
CA GLU A 132 11.20 -19.26 -21.52
C GLU A 132 9.69 -19.01 -21.68
N SER A 133 8.92 -20.05 -21.98
CA SER A 133 7.46 -19.94 -22.12
C SER A 133 6.80 -19.54 -20.79
N ASP A 134 7.26 -20.11 -19.68
CA ASP A 134 6.76 -19.76 -18.35
C ASP A 134 7.10 -18.30 -18.00
N ALA A 135 8.32 -17.84 -18.36
CA ALA A 135 8.70 -16.43 -18.21
C ALA A 135 7.83 -15.50 -19.07
N GLU A 136 7.51 -15.87 -20.31
CA GLU A 136 6.61 -15.11 -21.19
C GLU A 136 5.18 -15.04 -20.62
N ILE A 137 4.66 -16.11 -20.04
CA ILE A 137 3.35 -16.14 -19.39
C ILE A 137 3.31 -15.14 -18.22
N LEU A 138 4.33 -15.14 -17.36
CA LEU A 138 4.44 -14.21 -16.23
C LEU A 138 4.51 -12.76 -16.71
N LEU A 139 5.33 -12.47 -17.72
CA LEU A 139 5.47 -11.13 -18.28
C LEU A 139 4.17 -10.63 -18.89
N ASN A 140 3.50 -11.44 -19.71
CA ASN A 140 2.23 -11.09 -20.32
C ASN A 140 1.14 -10.87 -19.29
N GLY A 141 1.06 -11.72 -18.26
CA GLY A 141 0.12 -11.56 -17.16
C GLY A 141 0.29 -10.25 -16.39
N LEU A 142 1.52 -9.78 -16.28
CA LEU A 142 1.85 -8.48 -15.67
C LEU A 142 1.77 -7.30 -16.67
N GLY A 143 1.30 -7.53 -17.90
CA GLY A 143 1.11 -6.49 -18.91
C GLY A 143 2.38 -6.04 -19.62
N ILE A 144 3.44 -6.88 -19.62
CA ILE A 144 4.64 -6.69 -20.45
C ILE A 144 4.45 -7.46 -21.75
N THR A 145 4.22 -6.75 -22.84
CA THR A 145 3.90 -7.33 -24.15
C THR A 145 5.12 -7.96 -24.84
N ASN A 146 4.88 -8.92 -25.73
CA ASN A 146 5.93 -9.74 -26.38
C ASN A 146 7.01 -8.95 -27.10
N ASP A 147 6.69 -7.76 -27.60
CA ASP A 147 7.64 -6.84 -28.25
C ASP A 147 8.71 -6.30 -27.31
N LEU A 148 8.43 -6.30 -25.99
CA LEU A 148 9.36 -5.85 -24.95
C LEU A 148 10.26 -6.96 -24.40
N HIS A 149 9.92 -8.24 -24.60
CA HIS A 149 10.59 -9.38 -23.95
C HIS A 149 12.07 -9.50 -24.26
N TYR A 150 12.47 -9.08 -25.46
CA TYR A 150 13.87 -9.17 -25.94
C TYR A 150 14.60 -7.82 -25.93
N LEU A 151 13.97 -6.77 -25.39
CA LEU A 151 14.62 -5.49 -25.12
C LEU A 151 15.49 -5.59 -23.86
N LYS A 152 16.43 -4.65 -23.73
CA LYS A 152 17.21 -4.53 -22.50
C LYS A 152 16.38 -3.87 -21.41
N MET A 153 16.63 -4.27 -20.17
CA MET A 153 16.00 -3.63 -19.00
C MET A 153 16.23 -2.12 -18.97
N SER A 154 17.37 -1.62 -19.44
CA SER A 154 17.68 -0.18 -19.54
C SER A 154 16.72 0.59 -20.47
N GLU A 155 16.05 -0.07 -21.41
CA GLU A 155 15.14 0.55 -22.38
C GLU A 155 13.70 0.66 -21.84
N LEU A 156 13.41 -0.02 -20.73
CA LEU A 156 12.10 -0.03 -20.09
C LEU A 156 11.89 1.19 -19.18
N THR A 157 10.62 1.58 -19.02
CA THR A 157 10.22 2.57 -18.01
C THR A 157 10.36 2.01 -16.59
N GLY A 158 10.41 2.89 -15.58
CA GLY A 158 10.50 2.46 -14.17
C GLY A 158 9.41 1.48 -13.76
N ASP A 159 8.16 1.75 -14.14
CA ASP A 159 7.02 0.88 -13.82
C ASP A 159 7.12 -0.49 -14.51
N GLN A 160 7.56 -0.52 -15.78
CA GLN A 160 7.81 -1.77 -16.49
C GLN A 160 8.92 -2.60 -15.85
N LYS A 161 10.00 -1.96 -15.38
CA LYS A 161 11.07 -2.65 -14.64
C LYS A 161 10.56 -3.32 -13.38
N VAL A 162 9.67 -2.66 -12.61
CA VAL A 162 9.03 -3.25 -11.41
C VAL A 162 8.26 -4.50 -11.77
N LYS A 163 7.45 -4.46 -12.84
CA LYS A 163 6.69 -5.61 -13.32
C LYS A 163 7.59 -6.79 -13.71
N VAL A 164 8.71 -6.51 -14.38
CA VAL A 164 9.71 -7.56 -14.73
C VAL A 164 10.37 -8.16 -13.47
N LEU A 165 10.71 -7.34 -12.47
CA LEU A 165 11.28 -7.84 -11.21
C LEU A 165 10.26 -8.66 -10.41
N LEU A 166 8.98 -8.33 -10.51
CA LEU A 166 7.92 -9.15 -9.93
C LEU A 166 7.83 -10.50 -10.66
N ALA A 167 7.83 -10.52 -12.00
CA ALA A 167 7.91 -11.75 -12.78
C ALA A 167 9.14 -12.59 -12.39
N GLN A 168 10.30 -11.98 -12.22
CA GLN A 168 11.52 -12.63 -11.73
C GLN A 168 11.31 -13.29 -10.36
N ALA A 169 10.65 -12.60 -9.43
CA ALA A 169 10.41 -13.13 -8.08
C ALA A 169 9.44 -14.33 -8.09
N LEU A 170 8.46 -14.32 -8.99
CA LEU A 170 7.46 -15.39 -9.16
C LEU A 170 8.01 -16.59 -9.95
N PHE A 171 9.06 -16.39 -10.76
CA PHE A 171 9.54 -17.39 -11.72
C PHE A 171 9.97 -18.70 -11.07
N GLY A 172 9.52 -19.81 -11.68
CA GLY A 172 9.87 -21.18 -11.31
C GLY A 172 9.28 -21.62 -9.96
N ASN A 173 8.16 -21.06 -9.51
CA ASN A 173 7.40 -21.47 -8.32
C ASN A 173 8.28 -21.63 -7.07
N PRO A 174 8.79 -20.55 -6.46
CA PRO A 174 9.62 -20.64 -5.27
C PRO A 174 8.85 -21.25 -4.10
N ASP A 175 9.51 -22.03 -3.22
CA ASP A 175 8.89 -22.61 -2.02
C ASP A 175 8.48 -21.53 -1.01
N ILE A 176 9.26 -20.44 -0.96
CA ILE A 176 9.01 -19.28 -0.09
C ILE A 176 9.15 -18.00 -0.92
N LEU A 177 8.09 -17.18 -0.91
CA LEU A 177 8.03 -15.92 -1.63
C LEU A 177 7.84 -14.76 -0.65
N LEU A 178 8.75 -13.80 -0.66
CA LEU A 178 8.70 -12.58 0.16
C LEU A 178 8.49 -11.37 -0.74
N MET A 179 7.42 -10.60 -0.50
CA MET A 179 7.10 -9.42 -1.30
C MET A 179 6.83 -8.21 -0.41
N ASP A 180 7.45 -7.09 -0.75
CA ASP A 180 7.23 -5.79 -0.10
C ASP A 180 6.56 -4.85 -1.09
N GLU A 181 5.26 -4.54 -0.85
CA GLU A 181 4.42 -3.67 -1.68
C GLU A 181 4.34 -4.09 -3.16
N PRO A 182 3.94 -5.34 -3.49
CA PRO A 182 3.96 -5.84 -4.86
C PRO A 182 2.90 -5.17 -5.77
N THR A 183 1.86 -4.57 -5.21
CA THR A 183 0.79 -3.91 -5.96
C THR A 183 1.16 -2.49 -6.42
N ASN A 184 2.24 -1.91 -5.88
CA ASN A 184 2.71 -0.61 -6.30
C ASN A 184 3.17 -0.66 -7.77
N HIS A 185 2.82 0.36 -8.55
CA HIS A 185 3.14 0.49 -9.99
C HIS A 185 2.47 -0.55 -10.90
N LEU A 186 1.51 -1.35 -10.38
CA LEU A 186 0.68 -2.22 -11.19
C LEU A 186 -0.63 -1.51 -11.57
N ASP A 187 -1.12 -1.80 -12.77
CA ASP A 187 -2.49 -1.48 -13.16
C ASP A 187 -3.46 -2.53 -12.63
N LEU A 188 -4.74 -2.25 -12.71
CA LEU A 188 -5.79 -3.11 -12.16
C LEU A 188 -5.81 -4.53 -12.77
N GLU A 189 -5.51 -4.65 -14.08
CA GLU A 189 -5.46 -5.94 -14.76
C GLU A 189 -4.29 -6.79 -14.24
N ALA A 190 -3.11 -6.18 -14.07
CA ALA A 190 -1.95 -6.85 -13.49
C ALA A 190 -2.15 -7.22 -12.01
N ILE A 191 -2.86 -6.38 -11.22
CA ILE A 191 -3.21 -6.70 -9.83
C ILE A 191 -4.16 -7.90 -9.80
N ALA A 192 -5.22 -7.91 -10.62
CA ALA A 192 -6.18 -9.01 -10.67
C ALA A 192 -5.51 -10.32 -11.08
N TRP A 193 -4.61 -10.26 -12.08
CA TRP A 193 -3.83 -11.43 -12.49
C TRP A 193 -2.90 -11.93 -11.38
N LEU A 194 -2.22 -11.01 -10.67
CA LEU A 194 -1.34 -11.37 -9.56
C LEU A 194 -2.11 -12.04 -8.41
N GLU A 195 -3.31 -11.55 -8.10
CA GLU A 195 -4.19 -12.12 -7.09
C GLU A 195 -4.54 -13.57 -7.41
N GLU A 196 -4.98 -13.84 -8.65
CA GLU A 196 -5.31 -15.20 -9.10
C GLU A 196 -4.08 -16.11 -9.07
N PHE A 197 -2.94 -15.63 -9.57
CA PHE A 197 -1.68 -16.38 -9.54
C PHE A 197 -1.27 -16.77 -8.11
N LEU A 198 -1.38 -15.85 -7.14
CA LEU A 198 -0.99 -16.12 -5.75
C LEU A 198 -1.96 -17.03 -5.01
N ILE A 199 -3.25 -17.04 -5.39
CA ILE A 199 -4.25 -17.95 -4.81
C ILE A 199 -3.97 -19.40 -5.23
N ASP A 200 -3.53 -19.60 -6.47
CA ASP A 200 -3.23 -20.94 -7.03
C ASP A 200 -1.84 -21.45 -6.64
N LEU A 201 -1.00 -20.62 -6.00
CA LEU A 201 0.37 -20.97 -5.68
C LEU A 201 0.46 -21.79 -4.38
N ASP A 202 1.01 -23.01 -4.43
CA ASP A 202 1.20 -23.89 -3.26
C ASP A 202 2.40 -23.50 -2.36
N SER A 203 2.93 -22.31 -2.50
CA SER A 203 4.11 -21.80 -1.79
C SER A 203 3.77 -21.19 -0.43
N THR A 204 4.79 -20.88 0.36
CA THR A 204 4.66 -20.00 1.52
C THR A 204 4.84 -18.56 1.04
N VAL A 205 3.76 -17.78 1.00
CA VAL A 205 3.80 -16.37 0.57
C VAL A 205 3.74 -15.46 1.77
N ILE A 206 4.67 -14.50 1.88
CA ILE A 206 4.63 -13.45 2.90
C ILE A 206 4.67 -12.11 2.17
N VAL A 207 3.61 -11.33 2.33
CA VAL A 207 3.42 -10.07 1.62
C VAL A 207 3.18 -8.91 2.58
N VAL A 208 3.88 -7.81 2.37
CA VAL A 208 3.51 -6.49 2.91
C VAL A 208 2.73 -5.77 1.83
N SER A 209 1.55 -5.28 2.13
CA SER A 209 0.79 -4.42 1.23
C SER A 209 -0.05 -3.42 2.02
N HIS A 210 -0.30 -2.27 1.41
CA HIS A 210 -1.25 -1.26 1.87
C HIS A 210 -2.59 -1.33 1.12
N ASP A 211 -2.72 -2.27 0.19
CA ASP A 211 -3.97 -2.56 -0.52
C ASP A 211 -4.82 -3.56 0.28
N ARG A 212 -5.96 -3.10 0.79
CA ARG A 212 -6.87 -3.93 1.59
C ARG A 212 -7.58 -4.98 0.75
N HIS A 213 -7.99 -4.65 -0.47
CA HIS A 213 -8.64 -5.59 -1.36
C HIS A 213 -7.72 -6.77 -1.63
N PHE A 214 -6.49 -6.49 -2.03
CA PHE A 214 -5.46 -7.48 -2.24
C PHE A 214 -5.22 -8.37 -1.01
N LEU A 215 -5.05 -7.76 0.19
CA LEU A 215 -4.87 -8.52 1.44
C LEU A 215 -6.09 -9.40 1.78
N ASN A 216 -7.30 -8.93 1.51
CA ASN A 216 -8.52 -9.69 1.77
C ASN A 216 -8.70 -10.85 0.81
N LYS A 217 -8.32 -10.67 -0.45
CA LYS A 217 -8.52 -11.68 -1.50
C LYS A 217 -7.47 -12.79 -1.44
N VAL A 218 -6.20 -12.43 -1.19
CA VAL A 218 -5.06 -13.36 -1.29
C VAL A 218 -4.66 -13.97 0.06
N CYS A 219 -4.76 -13.20 1.17
CA CYS A 219 -4.19 -13.66 2.44
C CYS A 219 -5.12 -14.59 3.22
N THR A 220 -4.57 -15.73 3.64
CA THR A 220 -5.19 -16.70 4.56
C THR A 220 -4.93 -16.37 6.02
N HIS A 221 -3.83 -15.67 6.30
CA HIS A 221 -3.38 -15.28 7.63
C HIS A 221 -2.95 -13.82 7.65
N THR A 222 -3.13 -13.17 8.78
CA THR A 222 -2.66 -11.81 9.02
C THR A 222 -1.62 -11.81 10.13
N VAL A 223 -0.43 -11.28 9.86
CA VAL A 223 0.66 -11.12 10.82
C VAL A 223 0.78 -9.65 11.17
N ASP A 224 0.47 -9.33 12.41
CA ASP A 224 0.41 -7.95 12.92
C ASP A 224 1.65 -7.59 13.73
N ILE A 225 2.34 -6.52 13.32
CA ILE A 225 3.43 -5.91 14.07
C ILE A 225 2.91 -4.68 14.80
N ASP A 226 2.52 -4.87 16.06
CA ASP A 226 2.08 -3.79 16.94
C ASP A 226 2.53 -4.05 18.39
N TYR A 227 2.53 -3.02 19.24
CA TYR A 227 2.95 -3.11 20.64
C TYR A 227 4.36 -3.71 20.84
N LYS A 228 5.25 -3.55 19.84
CA LYS A 228 6.59 -4.19 19.78
C LYS A 228 6.54 -5.73 19.77
N LYS A 229 5.43 -6.31 19.33
CA LYS A 229 5.22 -7.75 19.20
C LYS A 229 4.83 -8.08 17.78
N VAL A 230 5.09 -9.32 17.39
CA VAL A 230 4.61 -9.90 16.14
C VAL A 230 3.58 -10.96 16.52
N THR A 231 2.34 -10.80 16.07
CA THR A 231 1.23 -11.71 16.41
C THR A 231 0.56 -12.19 15.13
N MET A 232 0.36 -13.48 15.01
CA MET A 232 -0.33 -14.09 13.86
C MET A 232 -1.78 -14.36 14.19
N TYR A 233 -2.65 -14.05 13.22
CA TYR A 233 -4.09 -14.32 13.23
C TYR A 233 -4.45 -15.17 12.03
N VAL A 234 -5.32 -16.15 12.22
CA VAL A 234 -5.89 -16.96 11.13
C VAL A 234 -7.07 -16.19 10.55
N GLY A 235 -6.99 -15.83 9.29
CA GLY A 235 -7.97 -15.02 8.58
C GLY A 235 -7.32 -13.84 7.84
N ASN A 236 -8.10 -13.23 6.95
CA ASN A 236 -7.68 -12.07 6.15
C ASN A 236 -7.67 -10.76 6.95
N TYR A 237 -7.40 -9.65 6.27
CA TYR A 237 -7.31 -8.33 6.90
C TYR A 237 -8.63 -7.90 7.59
N ASP A 238 -9.80 -8.12 6.97
CA ASP A 238 -11.09 -7.70 7.53
C ASP A 238 -11.42 -8.49 8.79
N PHE A 239 -11.17 -9.81 8.80
CA PHE A 239 -11.32 -10.64 10.00
C PHE A 239 -10.43 -10.13 11.14
N TRP A 240 -9.16 -9.84 10.86
CA TRP A 240 -8.24 -9.27 11.84
C TRP A 240 -8.74 -7.91 12.37
N TYR A 241 -9.21 -7.05 11.47
CA TYR A 241 -9.69 -5.70 11.81
C TYR A 241 -10.91 -5.77 12.73
N GLU A 242 -11.92 -6.57 12.39
CA GLU A 242 -13.12 -6.77 13.23
C GLU A 242 -12.77 -7.36 14.58
N TYR A 243 -11.94 -8.40 14.60
CA TYR A 243 -11.48 -9.05 15.83
C TYR A 243 -10.78 -8.06 16.77
N THR A 244 -9.84 -7.29 16.27
CA THR A 244 -9.07 -6.33 17.07
C THR A 244 -9.94 -5.19 17.57
N GLN A 245 -10.87 -4.68 16.78
CA GLN A 245 -11.85 -3.67 17.19
C GLN A 245 -12.76 -4.21 18.32
N MET A 246 -13.25 -5.43 18.18
CA MET A 246 -14.08 -6.07 19.19
C MET A 246 -13.31 -6.28 20.50
N ALA A 247 -12.09 -6.80 20.44
CA ALA A 247 -11.22 -7.01 21.60
C ALA A 247 -10.92 -5.68 22.33
N GLN A 248 -10.61 -4.61 21.61
CA GLN A 248 -10.39 -3.29 22.19
C GLN A 248 -11.65 -2.72 22.85
N ARG A 249 -12.83 -2.88 22.24
CA ARG A 249 -14.11 -2.45 22.87
C ARG A 249 -14.37 -3.20 24.16
N GLN A 250 -14.20 -4.52 24.17
CA GLN A 250 -14.38 -5.35 25.37
C GLN A 250 -13.42 -4.94 26.49
N MET A 251 -12.14 -4.72 26.16
CA MET A 251 -11.15 -4.29 27.15
C MET A 251 -11.48 -2.91 27.73
N ARG A 252 -11.90 -1.94 26.91
CA ARG A 252 -12.34 -0.61 27.37
C ARG A 252 -13.55 -0.70 28.29
N GLU A 253 -14.53 -1.55 27.97
CA GLU A 253 -15.71 -1.76 28.82
C GLU A 253 -15.35 -2.43 30.15
N GLN A 254 -14.45 -3.40 30.13
CA GLN A 254 -13.96 -4.06 31.36
C GLN A 254 -13.21 -3.05 32.24
N ASN A 255 -12.31 -2.25 31.68
CA ASN A 255 -11.60 -1.22 32.42
C ASN A 255 -12.55 -0.17 32.99
N LYS A 256 -13.55 0.29 32.23
CA LYS A 256 -14.58 1.22 32.72
C LYS A 256 -15.37 0.63 33.90
N LYS A 257 -15.71 -0.66 33.86
CA LYS A 257 -16.38 -1.36 34.97
C LYS A 257 -15.45 -1.50 36.20
N ALA A 258 -14.17 -1.82 35.96
CA ALA A 258 -13.15 -1.92 37.01
C ALA A 258 -12.92 -0.56 37.70
N GLU A 259 -12.75 0.53 36.93
CA GLU A 259 -12.59 1.89 37.44
C GLU A 259 -13.80 2.34 38.26
N ALA A 260 -15.01 2.09 37.76
CA ALA A 260 -16.25 2.39 38.52
C ALA A 260 -16.30 1.63 39.86
N LYS A 261 -15.87 0.34 39.84
CA LYS A 261 -15.80 -0.48 41.05
C LYS A 261 -14.73 -0.02 42.04
N ILE A 262 -13.55 0.37 41.50
CA ILE A 262 -12.46 0.97 42.29
C ILE A 262 -12.98 2.23 43.01
N LYS A 263 -13.63 3.12 42.27
CA LYS A 263 -14.21 4.36 42.83
C LYS A 263 -15.23 4.09 43.92
N GLU A 264 -16.17 3.16 43.69
CA GLU A 264 -17.16 2.74 44.70
C GLU A 264 -16.51 2.23 45.99
N LEU A 265 -15.49 1.37 45.85
CA LEU A 265 -14.75 0.82 46.96
C LEU A 265 -13.93 1.89 47.71
N GLN A 266 -13.27 2.79 47.00
CA GLN A 266 -12.55 3.92 47.59
C GLN A 266 -13.47 4.86 48.35
N ASP A 267 -14.62 5.21 47.79
CA ASP A 267 -15.64 6.04 48.47
C ASP A 267 -16.17 5.37 49.73
N PHE A 268 -16.38 4.05 49.68
CA PHE A 268 -16.81 3.30 50.89
C PHE A 268 -15.73 3.25 51.96
N ILE A 269 -14.49 2.95 51.59
CA ILE A 269 -13.34 2.89 52.51
C ILE A 269 -13.11 4.26 53.16
N SER A 270 -13.16 5.35 52.39
CA SER A 270 -12.98 6.70 52.91
C SER A 270 -14.05 7.09 53.97
N ARG A 271 -15.33 6.73 53.71
CA ARG A 271 -16.44 7.04 54.63
C ARG A 271 -16.44 6.21 55.91
N PHE A 272 -15.95 4.97 55.87
CA PHE A 272 -16.11 4.02 56.97
C PHE A 272 -14.80 3.54 57.61
N SER A 273 -13.64 4.01 57.16
CA SER A 273 -12.33 3.63 57.74
C SER A 273 -12.18 3.99 59.22
N ALA A 274 -12.75 5.09 59.65
CA ALA A 274 -12.69 5.57 61.05
C ALA A 274 -13.78 4.99 61.96
N ASN A 275 -14.73 4.19 61.44
CA ASN A 275 -15.85 3.65 62.22
C ASN A 275 -15.54 2.25 62.74
N ALA A 276 -15.39 2.11 64.04
CA ALA A 276 -14.99 0.85 64.70
C ALA A 276 -15.93 -0.34 64.38
N SER A 277 -17.26 -0.11 64.26
CA SER A 277 -18.23 -1.17 63.94
C SER A 277 -18.14 -1.68 62.48
N LYS A 278 -17.62 -0.88 61.54
CA LYS A 278 -17.48 -1.20 60.10
C LYS A 278 -16.03 -1.45 59.66
N SER A 279 -15.06 -1.37 60.57
CA SER A 279 -13.63 -1.53 60.28
C SER A 279 -13.32 -2.87 59.59
N LYS A 280 -13.94 -3.98 60.04
CA LYS A 280 -13.76 -5.29 59.39
C LYS A 280 -14.25 -5.30 57.94
N GLN A 281 -15.37 -4.61 57.66
CA GLN A 281 -15.90 -4.49 56.30
C GLN A 281 -15.03 -3.59 55.42
N ALA A 282 -14.48 -2.49 55.96
CA ALA A 282 -13.56 -1.62 55.27
C ALA A 282 -12.25 -2.37 54.90
N THR A 283 -11.72 -3.20 55.84
CA THR A 283 -10.54 -4.03 55.58
C THR A 283 -10.79 -5.09 54.50
N SER A 284 -11.96 -5.75 54.52
CA SER A 284 -12.34 -6.71 53.48
C SER A 284 -12.44 -6.05 52.09
N ARG A 285 -13.05 -4.85 52.01
CA ARG A 285 -13.15 -4.09 50.76
C ARG A 285 -11.82 -3.52 50.29
N LYS A 286 -10.91 -3.21 51.21
CA LYS A 286 -9.54 -2.84 50.85
C LYS A 286 -8.80 -4.00 50.18
N LYS A 287 -8.93 -5.23 50.70
CA LYS A 287 -8.37 -6.42 50.06
C LYS A 287 -8.99 -6.66 48.67
N LEU A 288 -10.28 -6.41 48.49
CA LEU A 288 -10.95 -6.52 47.20
C LEU A 288 -10.44 -5.43 46.26
N LEU A 289 -10.24 -4.19 46.73
CA LEU A 289 -9.65 -3.09 45.95
C LEU A 289 -8.25 -3.46 45.45
N ASP A 290 -7.41 -4.02 46.32
CA ASP A 290 -6.03 -4.43 45.98
C ASP A 290 -6.00 -5.61 44.98
N SER A 291 -7.11 -6.37 44.86
CA SER A 291 -7.24 -7.49 43.92
C SER A 291 -7.77 -7.08 42.54
N ILE A 292 -8.38 -5.90 42.42
CA ILE A 292 -8.87 -5.40 41.10
C ILE A 292 -7.70 -4.86 40.34
N LYS A 293 -7.38 -5.53 39.22
CA LYS A 293 -6.41 -5.05 38.25
C LYS A 293 -7.16 -4.32 37.13
N VAL A 294 -6.79 -3.09 36.88
CA VAL A 294 -7.10 -2.42 35.61
C VAL A 294 -6.01 -2.84 34.66
N GLU A 295 -6.38 -3.48 33.58
CA GLU A 295 -5.40 -3.86 32.57
C GLU A 295 -4.92 -2.59 31.86
N ASP A 296 -3.62 -2.39 31.84
CA ASP A 296 -3.03 -1.33 31.03
C ASP A 296 -3.34 -1.63 29.55
N ILE A 297 -4.16 -0.81 28.92
CA ILE A 297 -4.37 -0.88 27.48
C ILE A 297 -3.07 -0.36 26.86
N PRO A 298 -2.26 -1.22 26.23
CA PRO A 298 -1.04 -0.76 25.61
C PRO A 298 -1.41 0.26 24.52
N VAL A 299 -0.60 1.29 24.37
CA VAL A 299 -0.81 2.31 23.33
C VAL A 299 -0.34 1.72 22.01
N SER A 300 -1.28 1.46 21.09
CA SER A 300 -0.97 1.00 19.75
C SER A 300 -0.03 1.99 19.05
N SER A 301 0.89 1.47 18.25
CA SER A 301 1.70 2.28 17.35
C SER A 301 0.88 2.85 16.20
N ARG A 302 -0.30 2.30 15.93
CA ARG A 302 -1.24 2.79 14.93
C ARG A 302 -1.85 4.10 15.36
N ARG A 303 -1.74 5.08 14.49
CA ARG A 303 -2.33 6.40 14.66
C ARG A 303 -3.12 6.73 13.42
N PHE A 304 -4.31 7.27 13.61
CA PHE A 304 -5.19 7.68 12.52
C PHE A 304 -5.13 9.19 12.39
N PRO A 305 -4.75 9.74 11.23
CA PRO A 305 -4.88 11.17 11.00
C PRO A 305 -6.36 11.55 10.98
N TYR A 306 -6.65 12.76 11.41
CA TYR A 306 -8.01 13.28 11.37
C TYR A 306 -8.27 13.95 10.02
N VAL A 307 -9.09 13.32 9.17
CA VAL A 307 -9.48 13.85 7.86
C VAL A 307 -10.97 14.19 7.89
N ASP A 308 -11.29 15.48 7.74
CA ASP A 308 -12.66 16.01 7.73
C ASP A 308 -12.71 17.27 6.87
N PHE A 309 -13.11 17.09 5.60
CA PHE A 309 -13.21 18.20 4.65
C PHE A 309 -14.52 18.95 4.85
N LYS A 310 -14.44 20.28 5.01
CA LYS A 310 -15.59 21.16 5.19
C LYS A 310 -15.57 22.25 4.14
N PRO A 311 -16.55 22.28 3.23
CA PRO A 311 -16.62 23.34 2.25
C PRO A 311 -17.13 24.64 2.91
N ASP A 312 -16.51 25.78 2.58
CA ASP A 312 -16.94 27.11 3.06
C ASP A 312 -18.30 27.50 2.47
N ARG A 313 -18.59 27.02 1.26
CA ARG A 313 -19.85 27.25 0.55
C ARG A 313 -20.25 26.03 -0.27
N LYS A 314 -21.55 25.89 -0.52
CA LYS A 314 -22.06 24.85 -1.43
C LYS A 314 -21.72 25.18 -2.88
N VAL A 315 -21.50 24.12 -3.67
CA VAL A 315 -21.36 24.26 -5.12
C VAL A 315 -22.71 24.60 -5.77
N GLY A 316 -22.68 25.36 -6.87
CA GLY A 316 -23.88 25.71 -7.64
C GLY A 316 -24.31 24.56 -8.58
N ASN A 317 -25.31 24.82 -9.43
CA ASN A 317 -25.86 23.80 -10.32
C ASN A 317 -24.91 23.38 -11.45
N GLU A 318 -24.00 24.25 -11.86
CA GLU A 318 -22.95 23.95 -12.84
C GLU A 318 -21.64 23.78 -12.10
N VAL A 319 -21.00 22.63 -12.21
CA VAL A 319 -19.70 22.33 -11.58
C VAL A 319 -18.59 22.37 -12.61
N LEU A 320 -18.63 21.51 -13.61
CA LEU A 320 -17.61 21.40 -14.64
C LEU A 320 -18.24 20.85 -15.93
N THR A 321 -17.93 21.47 -17.05
CA THR A 321 -18.23 20.94 -18.40
C THR A 321 -16.94 20.85 -19.18
N VAL A 322 -16.65 19.68 -19.74
CA VAL A 322 -15.50 19.36 -20.57
C VAL A 322 -16.01 18.95 -21.94
N THR A 323 -15.43 19.51 -23.00
CA THR A 323 -15.86 19.25 -24.38
C THR A 323 -14.65 19.04 -25.28
N GLY A 324 -14.48 17.81 -25.76
CA GLY A 324 -13.53 17.44 -26.80
C GLY A 324 -12.06 17.62 -26.43
N ILE A 325 -11.67 17.48 -25.16
CA ILE A 325 -10.29 17.66 -24.76
C ILE A 325 -9.42 16.57 -25.37
N SER A 326 -8.40 17.03 -26.11
CA SER A 326 -7.32 16.19 -26.64
C SER A 326 -5.96 16.77 -26.24
N LYS A 327 -5.00 15.89 -25.95
CA LYS A 327 -3.63 16.27 -25.58
C LYS A 327 -2.61 15.24 -26.06
N THR A 328 -1.54 15.74 -26.67
CA THR A 328 -0.38 14.96 -27.09
C THR A 328 0.84 15.37 -26.24
N ILE A 329 1.58 14.39 -25.75
CA ILE A 329 2.83 14.62 -25.01
C ILE A 329 3.94 13.87 -25.76
N GLY A 330 4.94 14.60 -26.27
CA GLY A 330 5.91 14.05 -27.23
C GLY A 330 5.20 13.60 -28.50
N ASP A 331 5.38 12.34 -28.89
CA ASP A 331 4.74 11.74 -30.07
C ASP A 331 3.49 10.92 -29.72
N ARG A 332 3.10 10.86 -28.41
CA ARG A 332 1.99 10.04 -27.93
C ARG A 332 0.76 10.89 -27.64
N LYS A 333 -0.38 10.54 -28.25
CA LYS A 333 -1.68 11.11 -27.92
C LYS A 333 -2.17 10.50 -26.60
N VAL A 334 -2.19 11.31 -25.53
CA VAL A 334 -2.48 10.89 -24.15
C VAL A 334 -3.97 11.01 -23.85
N LEU A 335 -4.62 12.07 -24.38
CA LEU A 335 -6.07 12.27 -24.28
C LEU A 335 -6.64 12.43 -25.70
N ASP A 336 -7.78 11.79 -25.98
CA ASP A 336 -8.43 11.82 -27.27
C ASP A 336 -9.93 12.13 -27.15
N ASN A 337 -10.32 13.36 -27.50
CA ASN A 337 -11.71 13.83 -27.58
C ASN A 337 -12.55 13.56 -26.31
N VAL A 338 -11.95 13.76 -25.13
CA VAL A 338 -12.61 13.51 -23.84
C VAL A 338 -13.69 14.56 -23.57
N SER A 339 -14.92 14.12 -23.32
CA SER A 339 -16.07 15.00 -23.05
C SER A 339 -16.92 14.43 -21.92
N PHE A 340 -17.23 15.24 -20.93
CA PHE A 340 -18.12 14.89 -19.82
C PHE A 340 -18.65 16.14 -19.11
N THR A 341 -19.70 15.97 -18.30
CA THR A 341 -20.23 17.03 -17.45
C THR A 341 -20.34 16.53 -16.01
N ILE A 342 -19.82 17.31 -15.06
CA ILE A 342 -19.91 17.00 -13.64
C ILE A 342 -21.03 17.80 -13.00
N LEU A 343 -21.92 17.10 -12.30
CA LEU A 343 -23.02 17.66 -11.55
C LEU A 343 -22.67 17.87 -10.07
N PRO A 344 -23.43 18.67 -9.34
CA PRO A 344 -23.21 18.88 -7.90
C PRO A 344 -23.25 17.57 -7.11
N ARG A 345 -22.33 17.44 -6.16
CA ARG A 345 -22.21 16.32 -5.20
C ARG A 345 -21.84 14.97 -5.82
N GLN A 346 -21.47 14.93 -7.09
CA GLN A 346 -20.93 13.71 -7.68
C GLN A 346 -19.53 13.42 -7.17
N LYS A 347 -19.26 12.15 -6.92
CA LYS A 347 -17.93 11.63 -6.60
C LYS A 347 -17.49 10.74 -7.74
N VAL A 348 -16.64 11.29 -8.59
CA VAL A 348 -16.29 10.69 -9.88
C VAL A 348 -14.88 10.13 -9.81
N ALA A 349 -14.76 8.83 -10.07
CA ALA A 349 -13.48 8.18 -10.27
C ALA A 349 -13.10 8.20 -11.76
N PHE A 350 -11.88 8.68 -12.05
CA PHE A 350 -11.29 8.58 -13.38
C PHE A 350 -10.39 7.37 -13.43
N VAL A 351 -10.71 6.44 -14.33
CA VAL A 351 -10.00 5.19 -14.53
C VAL A 351 -9.35 5.16 -15.91
N GLY A 352 -8.54 4.15 -16.18
CA GLY A 352 -7.85 3.93 -17.43
C GLY A 352 -6.45 3.36 -17.22
N SER A 353 -5.95 2.65 -18.21
CA SER A 353 -4.65 1.95 -18.17
C SER A 353 -3.43 2.90 -18.19
N ASP A 354 -3.61 4.16 -18.64
CA ASP A 354 -2.54 5.15 -18.73
C ASP A 354 -2.57 6.15 -17.58
N PRO A 355 -1.68 6.03 -16.57
CA PRO A 355 -1.58 7.02 -15.48
C PRO A 355 -1.31 8.44 -15.97
N LEU A 356 -0.53 8.58 -17.07
CA LEU A 356 -0.20 9.87 -17.65
C LEU A 356 -1.43 10.59 -18.20
N ALA A 357 -2.41 9.84 -18.75
CA ALA A 357 -3.68 10.39 -19.23
C ALA A 357 -4.47 11.02 -18.09
N LYS A 358 -4.62 10.31 -16.98
CA LYS A 358 -5.35 10.75 -15.78
C LYS A 358 -4.73 12.02 -15.20
N THR A 359 -3.42 11.99 -14.92
CA THR A 359 -2.68 13.15 -14.40
C THR A 359 -2.71 14.34 -15.36
N THR A 360 -2.59 14.10 -16.68
CA THR A 360 -2.67 15.16 -17.69
C THR A 360 -4.03 15.84 -17.70
N LEU A 361 -5.11 15.07 -17.61
CA LEU A 361 -6.47 15.63 -17.50
C LEU A 361 -6.60 16.54 -16.28
N PHE A 362 -6.13 16.09 -15.11
CA PHE A 362 -6.22 16.89 -13.88
C PHE A 362 -5.39 18.18 -13.96
N LYS A 363 -4.18 18.13 -14.55
CA LYS A 363 -3.36 19.32 -14.80
C LYS A 363 -4.06 20.31 -15.75
N ILE A 364 -4.75 19.83 -16.79
CA ILE A 364 -5.57 20.68 -17.66
C ILE A 364 -6.70 21.32 -16.87
N LEU A 365 -7.46 20.56 -16.08
CA LEU A 365 -8.56 21.06 -15.27
C LEU A 365 -8.11 22.07 -14.20
N MET A 366 -6.88 21.94 -13.73
CA MET A 366 -6.26 22.90 -12.79
C MET A 366 -5.59 24.08 -13.47
N GLU A 367 -5.66 24.16 -14.82
CA GLU A 367 -5.06 25.26 -15.61
C GLU A 367 -3.52 25.30 -15.54
N GLU A 368 -2.87 24.17 -15.19
CA GLU A 368 -1.42 24.05 -15.17
C GLU A 368 -0.83 23.83 -16.56
N ILE A 369 -1.59 23.16 -17.46
CA ILE A 369 -1.26 22.96 -18.87
C ILE A 369 -2.48 23.22 -19.74
N GLU A 370 -2.26 23.69 -20.98
CA GLU A 370 -3.32 23.92 -21.95
C GLU A 370 -3.63 22.62 -22.75
N PRO A 371 -4.91 22.33 -23.08
CA PRO A 371 -5.26 21.27 -24.02
C PRO A 371 -4.83 21.67 -25.44
N ASP A 372 -4.56 20.67 -26.31
CA ASP A 372 -4.28 20.93 -27.72
C ASP A 372 -5.57 21.21 -28.50
N GLU A 373 -6.66 20.53 -28.12
CA GLU A 373 -8.01 20.71 -28.67
C GLU A 373 -9.03 20.64 -27.54
N GLY A 374 -10.21 21.20 -27.81
CA GLY A 374 -11.33 21.20 -26.87
C GLY A 374 -11.31 22.34 -25.87
N THR A 375 -12.28 22.35 -24.98
CA THR A 375 -12.45 23.41 -23.96
C THR A 375 -13.06 22.82 -22.70
N PHE A 376 -12.81 23.50 -21.58
CA PHE A 376 -13.49 23.19 -20.32
C PHE A 376 -13.95 24.48 -19.64
N LYS A 377 -14.98 24.34 -18.82
CA LYS A 377 -15.54 25.49 -18.08
C LYS A 377 -15.95 25.04 -16.69
N TRP A 378 -15.39 25.71 -15.70
CA TRP A 378 -15.80 25.61 -14.30
C TRP A 378 -17.01 26.52 -14.00
N GLY A 379 -17.89 26.03 -13.13
CA GLY A 379 -18.98 26.85 -12.60
C GLY A 379 -18.48 28.05 -11.78
N VAL A 380 -19.18 29.16 -11.83
CA VAL A 380 -18.78 30.42 -11.16
C VAL A 380 -18.65 30.28 -9.64
N THR A 381 -19.36 29.34 -9.04
CA THR A 381 -19.35 29.11 -7.58
C THR A 381 -18.33 28.06 -7.13
N THR A 382 -17.59 27.46 -8.05
CA THR A 382 -16.61 26.43 -7.71
C THR A 382 -15.38 27.04 -7.04
N SER A 383 -14.90 26.38 -5.99
CA SER A 383 -13.59 26.57 -5.39
C SER A 383 -12.88 25.22 -5.37
N ARG A 384 -11.68 25.18 -5.92
CA ARG A 384 -10.96 23.93 -6.20
C ARG A 384 -9.80 23.74 -5.24
N SER A 385 -9.56 22.51 -4.80
CA SER A 385 -8.34 22.14 -4.10
C SER A 385 -7.79 20.86 -4.70
N TYR A 386 -6.49 20.83 -4.97
CA TYR A 386 -5.83 19.76 -5.73
C TYR A 386 -4.71 19.11 -4.93
N LEU A 387 -4.72 17.77 -4.93
CA LEU A 387 -3.64 16.93 -4.51
C LEU A 387 -3.04 16.28 -5.76
N PRO A 388 -1.88 16.74 -6.25
CA PRO A 388 -1.20 16.10 -7.37
C PRO A 388 -0.48 14.81 -6.93
N THR A 389 -0.24 13.89 -7.86
CA THR A 389 0.57 12.69 -7.63
C THR A 389 2.01 13.08 -7.26
N ASP A 390 2.62 14.01 -8.01
CA ASP A 390 3.93 14.57 -7.67
C ASP A 390 3.78 15.87 -6.86
N ASN A 391 4.15 15.77 -5.59
CA ASN A 391 4.10 16.88 -4.64
C ASN A 391 5.43 17.64 -4.52
N SER A 392 6.44 17.32 -5.31
CA SER A 392 7.80 17.88 -5.22
C SER A 392 7.82 19.40 -5.26
N ALA A 393 6.98 20.01 -6.12
CA ALA A 393 6.89 21.46 -6.26
C ALA A 393 6.50 22.21 -4.96
N TYR A 394 5.86 21.55 -4.01
CA TYR A 394 5.44 22.13 -2.73
C TYR A 394 6.48 21.97 -1.63
N PHE A 395 7.42 21.05 -1.78
CA PHE A 395 8.34 20.65 -0.69
C PHE A 395 9.81 20.74 -1.06
N ASP A 396 10.20 20.47 -2.31
CA ASP A 396 11.61 20.44 -2.70
C ASP A 396 12.22 21.85 -2.66
N GLY A 397 13.34 21.96 -1.97
CA GLY A 397 14.01 23.25 -1.73
C GLY A 397 13.31 24.16 -0.70
N CYS A 398 12.16 23.75 -0.12
CA CYS A 398 11.47 24.51 0.90
C CYS A 398 12.14 24.29 2.26
N GLU A 399 12.82 25.30 2.77
CA GLU A 399 13.48 25.27 4.09
C GLU A 399 12.58 25.70 5.25
N ASP A 400 11.33 26.10 4.97
CA ASP A 400 10.39 26.51 5.99
C ASP A 400 10.05 25.38 6.95
N SER A 401 9.77 25.73 8.21
CA SER A 401 9.16 24.78 9.14
C SER A 401 7.76 24.40 8.70
N LEU A 402 7.26 23.22 9.11
CA LEU A 402 5.87 22.84 8.80
C LEU A 402 4.85 23.86 9.30
N ILE A 403 5.15 24.53 10.40
CA ILE A 403 4.31 25.61 10.94
C ILE A 403 4.22 26.76 9.93
N ASP A 404 5.34 27.21 9.38
CA ASP A 404 5.39 28.31 8.42
C ASP A 404 4.84 27.88 7.07
N TRP A 405 5.09 26.64 6.66
CA TRP A 405 4.53 26.05 5.46
C TRP A 405 2.98 26.04 5.52
N VAL A 406 2.37 25.54 6.61
CA VAL A 406 0.90 25.55 6.77
C VAL A 406 0.38 26.99 6.84
N ARG A 407 1.12 27.90 7.49
CA ARG A 407 0.75 29.32 7.56
C ARG A 407 0.67 29.95 6.16
N SER A 408 1.57 29.61 5.24
CA SER A 408 1.58 30.17 3.88
C SER A 408 0.37 29.74 3.04
N TYR A 409 -0.26 28.61 3.38
CA TYR A 409 -1.44 28.07 2.68
C TYR A 409 -2.75 28.22 3.46
N SER A 410 -2.77 28.97 4.55
CA SER A 410 -3.96 29.12 5.38
C SER A 410 -4.12 30.55 5.87
N ASN A 411 -5.33 30.89 6.34
CA ASN A 411 -5.62 32.17 7.00
C ASN A 411 -5.38 32.09 8.52
N LEU A 412 -4.70 31.04 9.01
CA LEU A 412 -4.44 30.86 10.43
C LEU A 412 -3.34 31.81 10.91
N VAL A 413 -3.64 32.64 11.91
CA VAL A 413 -2.71 33.64 12.46
C VAL A 413 -1.95 33.05 13.66
N PHE A 414 -2.65 32.31 14.53
CA PHE A 414 -2.07 31.84 15.78
C PHE A 414 -1.36 30.50 15.57
N GLU A 415 -0.12 30.41 16.06
CA GLU A 415 0.68 29.18 15.99
C GLU A 415 0.01 27.99 16.70
N ALA A 416 -0.74 28.25 17.77
CA ALA A 416 -1.46 27.21 18.50
C ALA A 416 -2.49 26.49 17.60
N ASP A 417 -3.20 27.22 16.74
CA ASP A 417 -4.16 26.65 15.80
C ASP A 417 -3.44 25.81 14.72
N ILE A 418 -2.33 26.33 14.20
CA ILE A 418 -1.51 25.60 13.21
C ILE A 418 -0.97 24.30 13.82
N ARG A 419 -0.43 24.35 15.04
CA ARG A 419 0.02 23.15 15.76
C ARG A 419 -1.12 22.16 16.04
N SER A 420 -2.33 22.65 16.30
CA SER A 420 -3.51 21.80 16.46
C SER A 420 -3.85 21.06 15.16
N TRP A 421 -3.79 21.73 14.00
CA TRP A 421 -4.00 21.10 12.71
C TRP A 421 -2.90 20.12 12.35
N LEU A 422 -1.64 20.48 12.56
CA LEU A 422 -0.51 19.56 12.37
C LEU A 422 -0.62 18.33 13.28
N GLY A 423 -1.04 18.53 14.55
CA GLY A 423 -1.26 17.43 15.49
C GLY A 423 -2.36 16.46 15.04
N ARG A 424 -3.43 16.96 14.41
CA ARG A 424 -4.48 16.12 13.78
C ARG A 424 -3.93 15.28 12.64
N MET A 425 -2.92 15.78 11.92
CA MET A 425 -2.20 15.06 10.86
C MET A 425 -0.99 14.29 11.36
N MET A 426 -0.93 14.05 12.69
CA MET A 426 0.10 13.26 13.40
C MET A 426 1.48 13.93 13.49
N PHE A 427 1.59 15.20 13.20
CA PHE A 427 2.81 15.98 13.46
C PHE A 427 2.74 16.62 14.84
N SER A 428 3.35 16.01 15.85
CA SER A 428 3.30 16.48 17.24
C SER A 428 4.69 16.84 17.76
N GLY A 429 4.74 17.77 18.72
CA GLY A 429 5.99 18.18 19.37
C GLY A 429 7.02 18.72 18.39
N GLU A 430 8.18 18.10 18.34
CA GLU A 430 9.31 18.47 17.46
C GLU A 430 9.01 18.20 15.97
N GLU A 431 8.13 17.25 15.66
CA GLU A 431 7.78 16.94 14.27
C GLU A 431 7.11 18.13 13.57
N ALA A 432 6.34 18.95 14.29
CA ALA A 432 5.74 20.15 13.73
C ALA A 432 6.77 21.23 13.33
N THR A 433 8.00 21.13 13.80
CA THR A 433 9.10 22.06 13.48
C THR A 433 10.08 21.51 12.45
N LYS A 434 9.87 20.30 11.93
CA LYS A 434 10.65 19.75 10.83
C LYS A 434 10.58 20.70 9.62
N LYS A 435 11.66 20.76 8.84
CA LYS A 435 11.67 21.44 7.54
C LYS A 435 10.83 20.68 6.53
N ALA A 436 10.12 21.39 5.67
CA ALA A 436 9.24 20.79 4.67
C ALA A 436 9.98 19.90 3.66
N ASN A 437 11.24 20.21 3.32
CA ASN A 437 12.05 19.46 2.36
C ASN A 437 12.54 18.07 2.86
N VAL A 438 12.48 17.81 4.18
CA VAL A 438 12.97 16.52 4.75
C VAL A 438 11.85 15.50 4.98
N LEU A 439 10.62 15.81 4.56
CA LEU A 439 9.46 14.95 4.75
C LEU A 439 9.50 13.71 3.85
N SER A 440 9.09 12.56 4.41
CA SER A 440 8.80 11.36 3.63
C SER A 440 7.56 11.54 2.73
N GLY A 441 7.40 10.67 1.72
CA GLY A 441 6.25 10.73 0.81
C GLY A 441 4.91 10.78 1.55
N GLY A 442 4.67 9.88 2.50
CA GLY A 442 3.43 9.87 3.28
C GLY A 442 3.25 11.10 4.19
N GLU A 443 4.35 11.64 4.74
CA GLU A 443 4.29 12.91 5.48
C GLU A 443 3.90 14.08 4.57
N ARG A 444 4.44 14.15 3.34
CA ARG A 444 4.08 15.15 2.33
C ARG A 444 2.59 15.09 1.99
N VAL A 445 2.07 13.88 1.71
CA VAL A 445 0.63 13.70 1.42
C VAL A 445 -0.23 14.16 2.59
N ARG A 446 0.11 13.81 3.85
CA ARG A 446 -0.63 14.30 5.02
C ARG A 446 -0.59 15.83 5.15
N CYS A 447 0.53 16.49 4.84
CA CYS A 447 0.60 17.97 4.80
C CYS A 447 -0.29 18.54 3.70
N MET A 448 -0.32 17.92 2.50
CA MET A 448 -1.20 18.34 1.43
C MET A 448 -2.68 18.18 1.80
N LEU A 449 -3.06 17.08 2.45
CA LEU A 449 -4.42 16.89 2.98
C LEU A 449 -4.78 17.97 4.00
N CYS A 450 -3.85 18.36 4.89
CA CYS A 450 -4.03 19.47 5.81
C CYS A 450 -4.32 20.78 5.06
N LYS A 451 -3.51 21.12 4.05
CA LYS A 451 -3.72 22.27 3.16
C LYS A 451 -5.10 22.23 2.49
N MET A 452 -5.50 21.06 1.97
CA MET A 452 -6.81 20.90 1.32
C MET A 452 -7.97 21.11 2.30
N MET A 453 -7.89 20.56 3.51
CA MET A 453 -8.92 20.80 4.55
C MET A 453 -9.03 22.27 4.94
N LEU A 454 -7.88 22.97 5.02
CA LEU A 454 -7.83 24.40 5.36
C LEU A 454 -8.32 25.32 4.24
N SER A 455 -8.34 24.84 2.99
CA SER A 455 -8.79 25.64 1.84
C SER A 455 -10.30 25.90 1.81
N GLY A 456 -11.11 25.07 2.48
CA GLY A 456 -12.57 25.15 2.45
C GLY A 456 -13.17 24.98 1.05
N ALA A 457 -12.45 24.34 0.13
CA ALA A 457 -12.88 24.14 -1.26
C ALA A 457 -14.14 23.27 -1.33
N ASN A 458 -14.99 23.52 -2.34
CA ASN A 458 -16.20 22.75 -2.59
C ASN A 458 -16.07 21.75 -3.77
N VAL A 459 -14.90 21.69 -4.40
CA VAL A 459 -14.50 20.66 -5.36
C VAL A 459 -13.11 20.19 -4.99
N LEU A 460 -12.98 18.90 -4.70
CA LEU A 460 -11.71 18.26 -4.41
C LEU A 460 -11.24 17.48 -5.65
N LEU A 461 -10.00 17.71 -6.06
CA LEU A 461 -9.31 16.92 -7.07
C LEU A 461 -8.19 16.15 -6.37
N LEU A 462 -8.16 14.82 -6.51
CA LEU A 462 -7.17 13.97 -5.86
C LEU A 462 -6.59 13.01 -6.90
N ASP A 463 -5.30 13.16 -7.18
CA ASP A 463 -4.58 12.34 -8.15
C ASP A 463 -3.71 11.32 -7.40
N GLU A 464 -4.14 10.06 -7.40
CA GLU A 464 -3.54 8.93 -6.69
C GLU A 464 -3.29 9.23 -5.19
N PRO A 465 -4.32 9.61 -4.43
CA PRO A 465 -4.16 10.09 -3.05
C PRO A 465 -3.73 9.01 -2.05
N THR A 466 -3.88 7.75 -2.42
CA THR A 466 -3.53 6.58 -1.59
C THR A 466 -2.05 6.24 -1.65
N ASN A 467 -1.32 6.73 -2.66
CA ASN A 467 0.11 6.48 -2.81
C ASN A 467 0.89 7.00 -1.60
N HIS A 468 1.81 6.19 -1.09
CA HIS A 468 2.67 6.47 0.07
C HIS A 468 1.94 6.58 1.42
N LEU A 469 0.62 6.41 1.48
CA LEU A 469 -0.13 6.38 2.74
C LEU A 469 -0.11 4.98 3.35
N ASP A 470 -0.12 4.93 4.68
CA ASP A 470 -0.37 3.68 5.40
C ASP A 470 -1.87 3.36 5.47
N LEU A 471 -2.19 2.11 5.78
CA LEU A 471 -3.56 1.61 5.88
C LEU A 471 -4.45 2.49 6.78
N GLU A 472 -3.90 3.01 7.88
CA GLU A 472 -4.60 3.88 8.82
C GLU A 472 -4.91 5.25 8.20
N SER A 473 -3.97 5.81 7.42
CA SER A 473 -4.17 7.07 6.71
C SER A 473 -5.14 6.93 5.54
N ILE A 474 -5.05 5.83 4.77
CA ILE A 474 -5.99 5.50 3.70
C ILE A 474 -7.40 5.36 4.29
N ALA A 475 -7.57 4.64 5.41
CA ALA A 475 -8.86 4.52 6.08
C ALA A 475 -9.44 5.86 6.47
N SER A 476 -8.63 6.71 7.08
CA SER A 476 -9.08 8.03 7.51
C SER A 476 -9.44 8.95 6.35
N LEU A 477 -8.68 8.88 5.25
CA LEU A 477 -8.97 9.61 4.02
C LEU A 477 -10.28 9.13 3.39
N ASN A 478 -10.45 7.83 3.27
CA ASN A 478 -11.65 7.20 2.73
C ASN A 478 -12.90 7.64 3.51
N ASP A 479 -12.87 7.50 4.84
CA ASP A 479 -13.94 7.96 5.72
C ASP A 479 -14.25 9.46 5.58
N GLY A 480 -13.21 10.28 5.43
CA GLY A 480 -13.34 11.72 5.23
C GLY A 480 -14.01 12.08 3.90
N LEU A 481 -13.64 11.38 2.82
CA LEU A 481 -14.23 11.58 1.48
C LEU A 481 -15.65 11.04 1.38
N ILE A 482 -15.97 9.89 2.00
CA ILE A 482 -17.34 9.37 2.07
C ILE A 482 -18.26 10.40 2.75
N LYS A 483 -17.82 11.05 3.83
CA LYS A 483 -18.59 12.05 4.58
C LYS A 483 -18.66 13.41 3.91
N TYR A 484 -17.74 13.69 2.98
CA TYR A 484 -17.70 14.97 2.29
C TYR A 484 -18.97 15.20 1.45
N PRO A 485 -19.69 16.35 1.66
CA PRO A 485 -21.02 16.52 1.09
C PRO A 485 -21.04 17.12 -0.34
N GLU A 486 -19.89 17.51 -0.87
CA GLU A 486 -19.77 18.20 -2.15
C GLU A 486 -19.03 17.35 -3.19
N THR A 487 -18.54 17.92 -4.28
CA THR A 487 -18.01 17.19 -5.45
C THR A 487 -16.57 16.76 -5.26
N ILE A 488 -16.28 15.51 -5.64
CA ILE A 488 -14.95 14.92 -5.65
C ILE A 488 -14.64 14.39 -7.05
N LEU A 489 -13.45 14.70 -7.56
CA LEU A 489 -12.87 14.13 -8.76
C LEU A 489 -11.57 13.45 -8.33
N PHE A 490 -11.41 12.16 -8.60
CA PHE A 490 -10.21 11.47 -8.14
C PHE A 490 -9.77 10.34 -9.06
N THR A 491 -8.50 9.99 -8.94
CA THR A 491 -7.92 8.77 -9.52
C THR A 491 -7.41 7.91 -8.37
N SER A 492 -7.46 6.61 -8.47
CA SER A 492 -6.79 5.69 -7.56
C SER A 492 -6.65 4.31 -8.19
N HIS A 493 -5.60 3.59 -7.82
CA HIS A 493 -5.43 2.18 -8.09
C HIS A 493 -5.94 1.30 -6.93
N ASP A 494 -6.31 1.89 -5.80
CA ASP A 494 -6.89 1.17 -4.67
C ASP A 494 -8.36 0.85 -4.95
N HIS A 495 -8.62 -0.43 -5.22
CA HIS A 495 -9.96 -0.95 -5.54
C HIS A 495 -10.99 -0.59 -4.47
N GLN A 496 -10.69 -0.85 -3.19
CA GLN A 496 -11.59 -0.58 -2.08
C GLN A 496 -11.90 0.92 -1.93
N PHE A 497 -10.90 1.75 -2.20
CA PHE A 497 -11.05 3.20 -2.14
C PHE A 497 -11.98 3.71 -3.24
N VAL A 498 -11.82 3.22 -4.48
CA VAL A 498 -12.69 3.57 -5.60
C VAL A 498 -14.11 3.08 -5.35
N GLU A 499 -14.30 1.81 -4.96
CA GLU A 499 -15.60 1.18 -4.71
C GLU A 499 -16.40 1.92 -3.63
N THR A 500 -15.75 2.38 -2.57
CA THR A 500 -16.45 3.01 -1.43
C THR A 500 -16.70 4.50 -1.59
N VAL A 501 -15.90 5.20 -2.41
CA VAL A 501 -16.00 6.68 -2.58
C VAL A 501 -16.75 7.05 -3.84
N ALA A 502 -16.54 6.36 -4.97
CA ALA A 502 -17.12 6.74 -6.26
C ALA A 502 -18.62 6.42 -6.34
N ASP A 503 -19.37 7.33 -6.97
CA ASP A 503 -20.76 7.11 -7.41
C ASP A 503 -20.87 7.12 -8.95
N ARG A 504 -19.77 7.39 -9.67
CA ARG A 504 -19.67 7.42 -11.12
C ARG A 504 -18.26 7.14 -11.58
N ILE A 505 -18.11 6.40 -12.67
CA ILE A 505 -16.83 6.04 -13.26
C ILE A 505 -16.72 6.60 -14.66
N ILE A 506 -15.60 7.24 -14.97
CA ILE A 506 -15.24 7.75 -16.30
C ILE A 506 -13.90 7.14 -16.71
N ASP A 507 -13.88 6.40 -17.81
CA ASP A 507 -12.65 5.88 -18.40
C ASP A 507 -12.09 6.91 -19.40
N VAL A 508 -10.83 7.28 -19.21
CA VAL A 508 -10.12 8.27 -20.03
C VAL A 508 -9.12 7.64 -21.00
N THR A 509 -9.18 6.32 -21.18
CA THR A 509 -8.32 5.61 -22.13
C THR A 509 -8.60 6.08 -23.56
N PRO A 510 -7.58 6.46 -24.35
CA PRO A 510 -7.79 6.90 -25.74
C PRO A 510 -8.52 5.85 -26.57
N GLY A 511 -9.59 6.27 -27.25
CA GLY A 511 -10.43 5.38 -28.05
C GLY A 511 -11.45 4.57 -27.28
N HIS A 512 -11.48 4.64 -25.95
CA HIS A 512 -12.49 4.05 -25.10
C HIS A 512 -13.40 5.15 -24.54
N SER A 513 -14.70 4.97 -24.65
CA SER A 513 -15.68 5.93 -24.12
C SER A 513 -16.58 5.21 -23.14
N PHE A 514 -16.27 5.34 -21.87
CA PHE A 514 -17.10 4.80 -20.79
C PHE A 514 -17.36 5.92 -19.76
N ASP A 515 -18.64 6.15 -19.48
CA ASP A 515 -19.10 7.17 -18.54
C ASP A 515 -20.45 6.74 -17.96
N GLU A 516 -20.42 6.03 -16.84
CA GLU A 516 -21.63 5.48 -16.21
C GLU A 516 -21.62 5.69 -14.68
N ALA A 517 -22.85 5.82 -14.13
CA ALA A 517 -23.06 5.82 -12.68
C ALA A 517 -23.24 4.38 -12.20
N ILE A 518 -22.11 3.71 -11.98
CA ILE A 518 -22.01 2.30 -11.52
C ILE A 518 -20.95 2.17 -10.45
N THR A 519 -20.95 1.03 -9.77
CA THR A 519 -19.89 0.67 -8.84
C THR A 519 -18.62 0.26 -9.58
N PHE A 520 -17.50 0.21 -8.86
CA PHE A 520 -16.24 -0.17 -9.47
C PHE A 520 -16.20 -1.67 -9.80
N ASP A 521 -16.81 -2.51 -8.96
CA ASP A 521 -16.97 -3.95 -9.23
C ASP A 521 -17.73 -4.19 -10.55
N GLU A 522 -18.86 -3.49 -10.77
CA GLU A 522 -19.63 -3.56 -12.00
C GLU A 522 -18.83 -3.09 -13.24
N TYR A 523 -17.97 -2.08 -13.07
CA TYR A 523 -17.09 -1.62 -14.14
C TYR A 523 -16.06 -2.70 -14.51
N VAL A 524 -15.42 -3.32 -13.54
CA VAL A 524 -14.43 -4.39 -13.76
C VAL A 524 -15.07 -5.58 -14.48
N GLU A 525 -16.26 -6.03 -14.04
CA GLU A 525 -17.00 -7.11 -14.70
C GLU A 525 -17.32 -6.78 -16.18
N LYS A 526 -17.83 -5.58 -16.46
CA LYS A 526 -18.16 -5.15 -17.83
C LYS A 526 -16.92 -5.09 -18.73
N THR A 527 -15.79 -4.66 -18.19
CA THR A 527 -14.55 -4.52 -18.97
C THR A 527 -13.94 -5.89 -19.27
N SER A 528 -13.96 -6.82 -18.31
CA SER A 528 -13.51 -8.20 -18.50
C SER A 528 -14.33 -8.93 -19.59
N GLU A 529 -15.68 -8.80 -19.58
CA GLU A 529 -16.55 -9.38 -20.60
C GLU A 529 -16.31 -8.82 -22.02
N GLN A 530 -15.83 -7.57 -22.13
CA GLN A 530 -15.51 -6.96 -23.42
C GLN A 530 -14.17 -7.43 -23.97
N ASN A 531 -13.20 -7.72 -23.10
CA ASN A 531 -11.89 -8.24 -23.49
C ASN A 531 -11.99 -9.71 -23.92
N ASP A 532 -12.81 -10.53 -23.28
CA ASP A 532 -13.05 -11.92 -23.67
C ASP A 532 -13.76 -12.08 -25.03
N LYS A 533 -14.40 -11.01 -25.53
CA LYS A 533 -15.10 -11.01 -26.82
C LYS A 533 -14.26 -10.49 -28.00
N LYS A 534 -13.04 -9.99 -27.74
CA LYS A 534 -12.09 -9.53 -28.78
C LYS A 534 -11.04 -10.59 -29.05
#